data_193a94d6af7281386c807be2496c6d57
#
_entry.id   193a94d6af7281386c807be2496c6d57
#
_cell.length_a   1.000
_cell.length_b   1.000
_cell.length_c   1.000
_cell.angle_alpha   90.00
_cell.angle_beta   90.00
_cell.angle_gamma   90.00
#
_symmetry.space_group_name_H-M   'P 1'
#
loop_
_entity.id
_entity.type
_entity.pdbx_description
1 polymer ?
#
loop_
_entity_poly.entity_id
_entity_poly.type
_entity_poly.pdbx_seq_one_letter_code
_entity_poly.pdbx_strand_id
1 'polypeptide(L)'
;MENFAELEWKRLAELPDAEGWAGMFAGVSEGVLIVGGGANFPEKPLWEGGPKRWTDRLFIMEPGNPGWRDATPLPKPLGYGAAASLPQGMMLIGGSNAGGALADCYMLTYANGDVTCRAVAPLPTALTGHAAAVMGGKVYVQGGSVAVGEQDAESRMWVYDPAADTWTEGPALPGRGRFLHQMAAIGHTLYVLGGIGIVEGENGRMAREMLTEAWSYSESTGWRRLAHLPHFCGAAPTPAPVIDGRIYLLGGDDATVKGYTPANHPGFHNQSLCYNPANDTWHDAGTVAAARAVLPCAVWNGLAVIVNGEQRPGKRSNEVWGVKIR
;
A
#
# COMPACT_ATOMS: atom_id res chain seq x y z
N MET A 1 9.96 10.93 -29.16
CA MET A 1 9.32 9.90 -28.31
C MET A 1 10.19 9.78 -27.08
N GLU A 2 9.67 10.08 -25.89
CA GLU A 2 10.39 9.81 -24.66
C GLU A 2 10.53 8.28 -24.56
N ASN A 3 11.77 7.79 -24.50
CA ASN A 3 12.03 6.37 -24.24
C ASN A 3 11.74 6.13 -22.74
N PHE A 4 10.62 5.49 -22.44
CA PHE A 4 10.38 4.96 -21.10
C PHE A 4 11.26 3.72 -20.93
N ALA A 5 12.02 3.70 -19.82
CA ALA A 5 12.80 2.51 -19.51
C ALA A 5 11.84 1.35 -19.25
N GLU A 6 12.08 0.23 -19.91
CA GLU A 6 11.36 -1.02 -19.64
C GLU A 6 11.60 -1.41 -18.18
N LEU A 7 10.53 -1.79 -17.45
CA LEU A 7 10.64 -2.20 -16.05
C LEU A 7 11.41 -3.51 -15.95
N GLU A 8 12.55 -3.49 -15.30
CA GLU A 8 13.38 -4.68 -15.10
C GLU A 8 12.97 -5.39 -13.80
N TRP A 9 12.30 -6.53 -13.94
CA TRP A 9 11.76 -7.30 -12.84
C TRP A 9 12.74 -8.37 -12.36
N LYS A 10 12.83 -8.54 -11.04
CA LYS A 10 13.61 -9.58 -10.38
C LYS A 10 12.72 -10.34 -9.40
N ARG A 11 12.62 -11.65 -9.53
CA ARG A 11 12.00 -12.50 -8.52
C ARG A 11 12.95 -12.63 -7.33
N LEU A 12 12.44 -12.38 -6.13
CA LEU A 12 13.13 -12.61 -4.86
C LEU A 12 12.66 -13.93 -4.25
N ALA A 13 13.25 -14.33 -3.13
CA ALA A 13 12.77 -15.50 -2.40
C ALA A 13 11.33 -15.31 -1.95
N GLU A 14 10.52 -16.33 -2.10
CA GLU A 14 9.14 -16.36 -1.63
C GLU A 14 9.08 -16.32 -0.10
N LEU A 15 8.05 -15.70 0.46
CA LEU A 15 7.82 -15.78 1.91
C LEU A 15 7.55 -17.24 2.32
N PRO A 16 8.02 -17.66 3.51
CA PRO A 16 7.88 -19.03 3.99
C PRO A 16 6.47 -19.35 4.50
N ASP A 17 5.48 -19.16 3.64
CA ASP A 17 4.07 -19.49 3.85
C ASP A 17 3.43 -19.75 2.47
N ALA A 18 2.87 -20.94 2.29
CA ALA A 18 2.37 -21.38 0.99
C ALA A 18 1.13 -20.57 0.50
N GLU A 19 0.31 -20.07 1.41
CA GLU A 19 -0.88 -19.28 1.07
C GLU A 19 -0.54 -17.81 0.79
N GLY A 20 0.47 -17.26 1.46
CA GLY A 20 0.78 -15.84 1.45
C GLY A 20 -0.30 -14.99 2.12
N TRP A 21 -0.16 -13.67 2.03
CA TRP A 21 -1.06 -12.70 2.66
C TRP A 21 -1.39 -11.53 1.75
N ALA A 22 -2.52 -10.87 2.00
CA ALA A 22 -2.83 -9.55 1.45
C ALA A 22 -2.86 -8.51 2.58
N GLY A 23 -2.63 -7.25 2.21
CA GLY A 23 -2.63 -6.15 3.17
C GLY A 23 -1.48 -6.23 4.18
N MET A 24 -0.34 -6.79 3.78
CA MET A 24 0.89 -6.77 4.57
C MET A 24 1.46 -5.36 4.68
N PHE A 25 2.37 -5.19 5.61
CA PHE A 25 3.25 -4.04 5.72
C PHE A 25 4.64 -4.40 5.17
N ALA A 26 5.30 -3.44 4.54
CA ALA A 26 6.68 -3.57 4.12
C ALA A 26 7.45 -2.26 4.32
N GLY A 27 8.69 -2.36 4.76
CA GLY A 27 9.56 -1.20 4.97
C GLY A 27 10.99 -1.62 5.33
N VAL A 28 11.81 -0.65 5.64
CA VAL A 28 13.23 -0.86 5.90
C VAL A 28 13.62 -0.23 7.24
N SER A 29 14.43 -0.96 8.00
CA SER A 29 15.14 -0.45 9.18
C SER A 29 16.58 -0.94 9.14
N GLU A 30 17.57 -0.04 9.31
CA GLU A 30 19.00 -0.35 9.31
C GLU A 30 19.44 -1.17 8.07
N GLY A 31 18.85 -0.86 6.90
CA GLY A 31 19.12 -1.57 5.65
C GLY A 31 18.49 -2.97 5.51
N VAL A 32 17.76 -3.45 6.52
CA VAL A 32 17.06 -4.73 6.52
C VAL A 32 15.61 -4.52 6.05
N LEU A 33 15.17 -5.33 5.08
CA LEU A 33 13.79 -5.37 4.65
C LEU A 33 12.95 -6.11 5.69
N ILE A 34 11.92 -5.45 6.21
CA ILE A 34 10.96 -5.99 7.17
C ILE A 34 9.60 -6.07 6.49
N VAL A 35 8.96 -7.23 6.56
CA VAL A 35 7.60 -7.44 6.06
C VAL A 35 6.78 -8.22 7.08
N GLY A 36 5.48 -7.95 7.16
CA GLY A 36 4.65 -8.75 8.07
C GLY A 36 3.22 -8.27 8.19
N GLY A 37 2.49 -8.88 9.11
CA GLY A 37 1.05 -8.68 9.18
C GLY A 37 0.32 -9.15 7.93
N GLY A 38 -0.89 -8.63 7.71
CA GLY A 38 -1.74 -9.05 6.60
C GLY A 38 -2.76 -10.11 7.01
N ALA A 39 -3.52 -10.60 6.03
CA ALA A 39 -4.50 -11.66 6.26
C ALA A 39 -4.65 -12.60 5.07
N ASN A 40 -5.04 -13.82 5.38
CA ASN A 40 -5.32 -14.87 4.40
C ASN A 40 -6.55 -15.74 4.79
N PHE A 41 -6.72 -16.86 4.12
CA PHE A 41 -7.80 -17.83 4.33
C PHE A 41 -7.19 -19.25 4.48
N PRO A 42 -6.53 -19.56 5.60
CA PRO A 42 -5.71 -20.77 5.72
C PRO A 42 -6.53 -22.07 5.87
N GLU A 43 -7.79 -21.99 6.32
CA GLU A 43 -8.62 -23.16 6.57
C GLU A 43 -9.32 -23.67 5.30
N LYS A 44 -9.88 -22.73 4.53
CA LYS A 44 -10.53 -22.96 3.24
C LYS A 44 -10.73 -21.66 2.49
N PRO A 45 -10.91 -21.68 1.15
CA PRO A 45 -11.07 -20.47 0.36
C PRO A 45 -12.24 -19.59 0.81
N LEU A 46 -12.14 -18.28 0.53
CA LEU A 46 -13.21 -17.32 0.79
C LEU A 46 -14.57 -17.76 0.22
N TRP A 47 -14.58 -18.26 -1.03
CA TRP A 47 -15.81 -18.66 -1.73
C TRP A 47 -16.45 -19.95 -1.21
N GLU A 48 -15.77 -20.67 -0.34
CA GLU A 48 -16.29 -21.80 0.43
C GLU A 48 -16.66 -21.41 1.87
N GLY A 49 -16.67 -20.10 2.15
CA GLY A 49 -16.96 -19.54 3.47
C GLY A 49 -15.79 -19.66 4.45
N GLY A 50 -14.54 -19.70 3.96
CA GLY A 50 -13.34 -19.67 4.81
C GLY A 50 -13.28 -18.38 5.62
N PRO A 51 -12.96 -18.48 6.93
CA PRO A 51 -12.78 -17.30 7.75
C PRO A 51 -11.48 -16.59 7.41
N LYS A 52 -11.54 -15.26 7.32
CA LYS A 52 -10.34 -14.43 7.19
C LYS A 52 -9.55 -14.45 8.49
N ARG A 53 -8.24 -14.72 8.40
CA ARG A 53 -7.31 -14.73 9.54
C ARG A 53 -6.22 -13.69 9.32
N TRP A 54 -6.04 -12.82 10.29
CA TRP A 54 -4.92 -11.89 10.35
C TRP A 54 -3.74 -12.53 11.05
N THR A 55 -2.53 -12.12 10.71
CA THR A 55 -1.30 -12.62 11.31
C THR A 55 -0.52 -11.49 12.00
N ASP A 56 0.26 -11.85 13.00
CA ASP A 56 1.24 -11.03 13.69
C ASP A 56 2.68 -11.36 13.27
N ARG A 57 2.88 -12.33 12.37
CA ARG A 57 4.22 -12.73 11.94
C ARG A 57 4.94 -11.59 11.25
N LEU A 58 6.23 -11.49 11.55
CA LEU A 58 7.20 -10.64 10.86
C LEU A 58 8.28 -11.51 10.23
N PHE A 59 8.70 -11.10 9.04
CA PHE A 59 9.82 -11.68 8.32
C PHE A 59 10.82 -10.60 7.99
N ILE A 60 12.09 -10.94 7.98
CA ILE A 60 13.18 -10.06 7.58
C ILE A 60 14.03 -10.69 6.49
N MET A 61 14.56 -9.83 5.63
CA MET A 61 15.60 -10.17 4.65
C MET A 61 16.76 -9.20 4.81
N GLU A 62 17.92 -9.74 5.15
CA GLU A 62 19.14 -8.97 5.38
C GLU A 62 19.92 -8.76 4.06
N PRO A 63 20.64 -7.64 3.91
CA PRO A 63 21.52 -7.44 2.76
C PRO A 63 22.54 -8.59 2.62
N GLY A 64 22.67 -9.11 1.40
CA GLY A 64 23.59 -10.22 1.13
C GLY A 64 23.09 -11.63 1.53
N ASN A 65 21.97 -11.72 2.24
CA ASN A 65 21.31 -12.98 2.55
C ASN A 65 19.94 -13.03 1.84
N PRO A 66 19.78 -13.80 0.76
CA PRO A 66 18.55 -13.78 -0.03
C PRO A 66 17.39 -14.58 0.60
N GLY A 67 17.56 -15.16 1.77
CA GLY A 67 16.54 -15.94 2.48
C GLY A 67 15.75 -15.10 3.48
N TRP A 68 14.50 -15.48 3.70
CA TRP A 68 13.67 -14.92 4.76
C TRP A 68 13.94 -15.61 6.10
N ARG A 69 13.85 -14.83 7.15
CA ARG A 69 13.93 -15.30 8.53
C ARG A 69 12.75 -14.73 9.32
N ASP A 70 12.13 -15.53 10.17
CA ASP A 70 11.16 -15.03 11.14
C ASP A 70 11.85 -14.04 12.11
N ALA A 71 11.14 -13.00 12.48
CA ALA A 71 11.52 -12.04 13.50
C ALA A 71 10.50 -12.06 14.64
N THR A 72 10.81 -11.36 15.75
CA THR A 72 9.86 -11.19 16.85
C THR A 72 8.52 -10.66 16.35
N PRO A 73 7.38 -11.34 16.62
CA PRO A 73 6.09 -11.00 16.04
C PRO A 73 5.56 -9.65 16.54
N LEU A 74 4.59 -9.10 15.81
CA LEU A 74 3.83 -7.93 16.23
C LEU A 74 3.06 -8.18 17.51
N PRO A 75 2.73 -7.15 18.32
CA PRO A 75 1.97 -7.31 19.56
C PRO A 75 0.56 -7.89 19.36
N LYS A 76 0.02 -7.81 18.17
CA LYS A 76 -1.27 -8.36 17.78
C LYS A 76 -1.35 -8.58 16.27
N PRO A 77 -2.20 -9.50 15.78
CA PRO A 77 -2.50 -9.62 14.36
C PRO A 77 -3.13 -8.35 13.80
N LEU A 78 -2.60 -7.85 12.68
CA LEU A 78 -3.16 -6.70 11.95
C LEU A 78 -2.69 -6.69 10.47
N GLY A 79 -3.42 -5.94 9.64
CA GLY A 79 -3.08 -5.75 8.23
C GLY A 79 -3.91 -4.61 7.61
N TYR A 80 -3.74 -4.35 6.33
CA TYR A 80 -4.50 -3.33 5.56
C TYR A 80 -4.29 -1.89 6.07
N GLY A 81 -3.19 -1.62 6.74
CA GLY A 81 -2.71 -0.29 7.08
C GLY A 81 -1.66 0.20 6.10
N ALA A 82 -0.95 1.26 6.47
CA ALA A 82 0.18 1.77 5.73
C ALA A 82 1.50 1.54 6.49
N ALA A 83 2.62 1.58 5.75
CA ALA A 83 3.95 1.57 6.34
C ALA A 83 4.80 2.70 5.77
N ALA A 84 5.74 3.19 6.59
CA ALA A 84 6.69 4.22 6.20
C ALA A 84 8.09 3.86 6.72
N SER A 85 9.09 3.87 5.83
CA SER A 85 10.50 3.75 6.23
C SER A 85 11.03 5.12 6.63
N LEU A 86 11.54 5.23 7.85
CA LEU A 86 12.08 6.44 8.45
C LEU A 86 13.53 6.17 8.93
N PRO A 87 14.33 7.19 9.17
CA PRO A 87 15.66 7.00 9.76
C PRO A 87 15.65 6.23 11.10
N GLN A 88 14.55 6.35 11.86
CA GLN A 88 14.38 5.67 13.14
C GLN A 88 13.93 4.21 13.02
N GLY A 89 13.50 3.77 11.85
CA GLY A 89 12.97 2.43 11.59
C GLY A 89 11.78 2.42 10.66
N MET A 90 11.07 1.31 10.61
CA MET A 90 9.84 1.15 9.85
C MET A 90 8.63 1.46 10.74
N MET A 91 7.83 2.44 10.37
CA MET A 91 6.57 2.75 11.06
C MET A 91 5.42 1.97 10.43
N LEU A 92 4.64 1.26 11.25
CA LEU A 92 3.35 0.70 10.90
C LEU A 92 2.25 1.65 11.37
N ILE A 93 1.21 1.83 10.56
CA ILE A 93 0.20 2.85 10.78
C ILE A 93 -1.19 2.25 10.58
N GLY A 94 -2.01 2.21 11.62
CA GLY A 94 -3.38 1.77 11.57
C GLY A 94 -3.58 0.37 10.96
N GLY A 95 -4.59 0.23 10.14
CA GLY A 95 -5.00 -1.03 9.51
C GLY A 95 -6.25 -1.61 10.14
N SER A 96 -6.39 -2.92 10.07
CA SER A 96 -7.54 -3.63 10.63
C SER A 96 -7.17 -5.02 11.12
N ASN A 97 -8.04 -5.58 11.97
CA ASN A 97 -8.06 -6.98 12.33
C ASN A 97 -9.51 -7.48 12.45
N ALA A 98 -9.72 -8.62 13.11
CA ALA A 98 -11.05 -9.18 13.32
C ALA A 98 -11.99 -8.25 14.15
N GLY A 99 -11.42 -7.34 14.94
CA GLY A 99 -12.17 -6.36 15.74
C GLY A 99 -12.56 -5.09 15.01
N GLY A 100 -12.06 -4.86 13.79
CA GLY A 100 -12.36 -3.67 13.00
C GLY A 100 -11.14 -2.86 12.60
N ALA A 101 -11.34 -1.58 12.23
CA ALA A 101 -10.27 -0.64 11.95
C ALA A 101 -9.49 -0.29 13.22
N LEU A 102 -8.21 0.02 13.06
CA LEU A 102 -7.26 0.27 14.16
C LEU A 102 -6.65 1.67 14.05
N ALA A 103 -6.38 2.26 15.22
CA ALA A 103 -5.60 3.49 15.33
C ALA A 103 -4.14 3.22 15.75
N ASP A 104 -3.82 2.00 16.13
CA ASP A 104 -2.49 1.64 16.63
C ASP A 104 -1.39 1.96 15.62
N CYS A 105 -0.29 2.53 16.13
CA CYS A 105 0.91 2.77 15.35
C CYS A 105 2.12 2.18 16.09
N TYR A 106 3.03 1.60 15.32
CA TYR A 106 4.22 0.95 15.86
C TYR A 106 5.46 1.39 15.10
N MET A 107 6.55 1.58 15.83
CA MET A 107 7.89 1.74 15.25
C MET A 107 8.64 0.42 15.41
N LEU A 108 9.05 -0.16 14.29
CA LEU A 108 9.84 -1.37 14.21
C LEU A 108 11.30 -0.97 13.94
N THR A 109 12.20 -1.42 14.81
CA THR A 109 13.63 -1.14 14.68
C THR A 109 14.40 -2.45 14.64
N TYR A 110 15.20 -2.65 13.60
CA TYR A 110 16.13 -3.77 13.51
C TYR A 110 17.38 -3.47 14.33
N ALA A 111 17.71 -4.34 15.26
CA ALA A 111 18.93 -4.25 16.07
C ALA A 111 19.33 -5.63 16.59
N ASN A 112 20.64 -5.90 16.69
CA ASN A 112 21.20 -7.14 17.26
C ASN A 112 20.63 -8.44 16.63
N GLY A 113 20.32 -8.39 15.34
CA GLY A 113 19.83 -9.55 14.61
C GLY A 113 18.32 -9.79 14.72
N ASP A 114 17.53 -8.90 15.34
CA ASP A 114 16.08 -9.09 15.45
C ASP A 114 15.34 -7.72 15.37
N VAL A 115 14.01 -7.77 15.32
CA VAL A 115 13.14 -6.60 15.26
C VAL A 115 12.52 -6.33 16.62
N THR A 116 12.68 -5.11 17.10
CA THR A 116 11.93 -4.61 18.26
C THR A 116 10.74 -3.81 17.78
N CYS A 117 9.61 -3.93 18.48
CA CYS A 117 8.37 -3.24 18.18
C CYS A 117 7.96 -2.35 19.35
N ARG A 118 7.90 -1.03 19.13
CA ARG A 118 7.49 -0.03 20.13
C ARG A 118 6.23 0.69 19.65
N ALA A 119 5.22 0.78 20.53
CA ALA A 119 4.07 1.64 20.27
C ALA A 119 4.51 3.12 20.20
N VAL A 120 3.97 3.84 19.23
CA VAL A 120 4.11 5.28 19.06
C VAL A 120 2.73 5.93 19.10
N ALA A 121 2.64 7.26 19.07
CA ALA A 121 1.36 7.97 19.11
C ALA A 121 0.36 7.37 18.11
N PRO A 122 -0.81 6.92 18.54
CA PRO A 122 -1.82 6.33 17.68
C PRO A 122 -2.42 7.38 16.74
N LEU A 123 -2.94 6.95 15.59
CA LEU A 123 -3.76 7.80 14.73
C LEU A 123 -4.92 8.42 15.55
N PRO A 124 -5.28 9.69 15.29
CA PRO A 124 -6.43 10.33 15.95
C PRO A 124 -7.77 9.66 15.62
N THR A 125 -7.82 8.89 14.54
CA THR A 125 -8.99 8.12 14.10
C THR A 125 -8.50 6.75 13.60
N ALA A 126 -9.20 5.68 13.97
CA ALA A 126 -8.94 4.36 13.43
C ALA A 126 -9.16 4.35 11.91
N LEU A 127 -8.19 3.83 11.14
CA LEU A 127 -8.22 3.82 9.67
C LEU A 127 -7.72 2.48 9.13
N THR A 128 -8.36 2.03 8.05
CA THR A 128 -7.91 0.90 7.23
C THR A 128 -7.92 1.28 5.75
N GLY A 129 -7.07 0.66 4.93
CA GLY A 129 -7.01 0.93 3.49
C GLY A 129 -6.53 2.34 3.11
N HIS A 130 -5.99 3.11 4.07
CA HIS A 130 -5.34 4.38 3.82
C HIS A 130 -3.97 4.19 3.18
N ALA A 131 -3.42 5.25 2.62
CA ALA A 131 -2.06 5.27 2.11
C ALA A 131 -1.19 6.26 2.89
N ALA A 132 0.13 6.05 2.86
CA ALA A 132 1.10 6.94 3.48
C ALA A 132 2.31 7.19 2.58
N ALA A 133 2.92 8.36 2.74
CA ALA A 133 4.21 8.70 2.12
C ALA A 133 5.03 9.59 3.06
N VAL A 134 6.34 9.54 2.94
CA VAL A 134 7.27 10.38 3.71
C VAL A 134 7.69 11.58 2.89
N MET A 135 7.49 12.78 3.43
CA MET A 135 7.93 14.03 2.84
C MET A 135 8.50 14.96 3.91
N GLY A 136 9.69 15.49 3.68
CA GLY A 136 10.33 16.42 4.64
C GLY A 136 10.58 15.81 6.02
N GLY A 137 10.79 14.49 6.12
CA GLY A 137 11.01 13.78 7.38
C GLY A 137 9.74 13.50 8.20
N LYS A 138 8.56 13.91 7.71
CA LYS A 138 7.25 13.63 8.31
C LYS A 138 6.51 12.55 7.51
N VAL A 139 5.58 11.86 8.17
CA VAL A 139 4.71 10.88 7.52
C VAL A 139 3.34 11.49 7.27
N TYR A 140 2.91 11.50 6.03
CA TYR A 140 1.60 11.95 5.60
C TYR A 140 0.72 10.75 5.33
N VAL A 141 -0.42 10.67 5.98
CA VAL A 141 -1.44 9.64 5.83
C VAL A 141 -2.68 10.28 5.22
N GLN A 142 -3.20 9.72 4.16
CA GLN A 142 -4.39 10.25 3.50
C GLN A 142 -5.43 9.16 3.29
N GLY A 143 -6.71 9.53 3.44
CA GLY A 143 -7.83 8.67 3.11
C GLY A 143 -7.99 7.47 4.03
N GLY A 144 -8.47 6.38 3.47
CA GLY A 144 -8.85 5.17 4.18
C GLY A 144 -10.33 5.13 4.51
N SER A 145 -10.71 4.15 5.32
CA SER A 145 -12.06 3.96 5.84
C SER A 145 -11.99 3.81 7.35
N VAL A 146 -12.98 4.34 8.07
CA VAL A 146 -13.10 4.17 9.53
C VAL A 146 -13.77 2.85 9.89
N ALA A 147 -14.38 2.18 8.91
CA ALA A 147 -15.03 0.88 9.08
C ALA A 147 -14.44 -0.18 8.15
N VAL A 148 -14.45 -1.43 8.59
CA VAL A 148 -14.21 -2.57 7.71
C VAL A 148 -15.51 -2.88 6.96
N GLY A 149 -15.42 -3.12 5.63
CA GLY A 149 -16.59 -3.46 4.81
C GLY A 149 -17.00 -2.36 3.82
N GLU A 150 -16.15 -1.33 3.63
CA GLU A 150 -16.27 -0.38 2.53
C GLU A 150 -17.60 0.40 2.52
N GLN A 151 -17.94 0.93 3.68
CA GLN A 151 -19.16 1.73 3.85
C GLN A 151 -18.90 3.23 3.79
N ASP A 152 -17.63 3.63 3.89
CA ASP A 152 -17.16 5.01 3.91
C ASP A 152 -15.79 5.14 3.23
N ALA A 153 -15.45 6.36 2.87
CA ALA A 153 -14.15 6.71 2.32
C ALA A 153 -13.75 8.12 2.79
N GLU A 154 -12.62 8.22 3.46
CA GLU A 154 -12.13 9.46 4.06
C GLU A 154 -11.38 10.35 3.06
N SER A 155 -11.52 11.67 3.24
CA SER A 155 -10.72 12.69 2.54
C SER A 155 -9.67 13.35 3.44
N ARG A 156 -9.69 13.05 4.76
CA ARG A 156 -8.77 13.65 5.73
C ARG A 156 -7.32 13.27 5.49
N MET A 157 -6.43 14.17 5.85
CA MET A 157 -4.99 13.95 5.86
C MET A 157 -4.47 14.13 7.29
N TRP A 158 -3.67 13.18 7.75
CA TRP A 158 -2.96 13.24 9.01
C TRP A 158 -1.45 13.35 8.77
N VAL A 159 -0.78 14.15 9.58
CA VAL A 159 0.66 14.37 9.48
C VAL A 159 1.31 13.98 10.80
N TYR A 160 2.20 13.00 10.76
CA TYR A 160 2.98 12.55 11.92
C TYR A 160 4.35 13.20 11.92
N ASP A 161 4.71 13.78 13.04
CA ASP A 161 6.07 14.27 13.31
C ASP A 161 6.81 13.25 14.17
N PRO A 162 7.79 12.51 13.62
CA PRO A 162 8.50 11.48 14.38
C PRO A 162 9.42 12.03 15.47
N ALA A 163 9.80 13.32 15.40
CA ALA A 163 10.61 13.95 16.45
C ALA A 163 9.78 14.31 17.70
N ALA A 164 8.52 14.69 17.50
CA ALA A 164 7.60 15.04 18.58
C ALA A 164 6.73 13.86 19.04
N ASP A 165 6.67 12.77 18.27
CA ASP A 165 5.73 11.64 18.43
C ASP A 165 4.28 12.13 18.50
N THR A 166 3.86 12.99 17.55
CA THR A 166 2.52 13.59 17.53
C THR A 166 1.92 13.59 16.13
N TRP A 167 0.59 13.55 16.09
CA TRP A 167 -0.22 13.75 14.89
C TRP A 167 -0.85 15.12 14.85
N THR A 168 -0.90 15.72 13.67
CA THR A 168 -1.68 16.93 13.37
C THR A 168 -2.55 16.69 12.15
N GLU A 169 -3.72 17.32 12.11
CA GLU A 169 -4.57 17.28 10.92
C GLU A 169 -4.01 18.22 9.85
N GLY A 170 -3.82 17.70 8.65
CA GLY A 170 -3.45 18.47 7.46
C GLY A 170 -4.68 18.87 6.66
N PRO A 171 -4.49 19.67 5.58
CA PRO A 171 -5.59 20.03 4.70
C PRO A 171 -6.21 18.79 4.05
N ALA A 172 -7.53 18.62 4.21
CA ALA A 172 -8.25 17.52 3.57
C ALA A 172 -8.13 17.56 2.05
N LEU A 173 -8.13 16.39 1.41
CA LEU A 173 -8.16 16.26 -0.03
C LEU A 173 -9.43 16.94 -0.58
N PRO A 174 -9.34 17.89 -1.55
CA PRO A 174 -10.52 18.55 -2.11
C PRO A 174 -11.40 17.65 -2.98
N GLY A 175 -10.86 16.50 -3.39
CA GLY A 175 -11.57 15.48 -4.15
C GLY A 175 -12.39 14.55 -3.27
N ARG A 176 -12.89 13.48 -3.88
CA ARG A 176 -13.64 12.44 -3.16
C ARG A 176 -12.77 11.74 -2.13
N GLY A 177 -13.35 11.39 -0.98
CA GLY A 177 -12.78 10.45 -0.03
C GLY A 177 -12.44 9.14 -0.73
N ARG A 178 -11.35 8.48 -0.33
CA ARG A 178 -10.84 7.29 -1.00
C ARG A 178 -10.07 6.36 -0.09
N PHE A 179 -10.07 5.09 -0.47
CA PHE A 179 -9.23 4.05 0.14
C PHE A 179 -8.59 3.20 -0.96
N LEU A 180 -7.60 2.39 -0.61
CA LEU A 180 -6.81 1.56 -1.53
C LEU A 180 -6.27 2.36 -2.74
N HIS A 181 -6.00 3.64 -2.53
CA HIS A 181 -5.33 4.52 -3.48
C HIS A 181 -3.82 4.44 -3.29
N GLN A 182 -3.07 5.00 -4.23
CA GLN A 182 -1.64 5.06 -4.17
C GLN A 182 -1.18 6.45 -3.74
N MET A 183 -0.14 6.48 -2.91
CA MET A 183 0.57 7.71 -2.57
C MET A 183 2.05 7.59 -2.95
N ALA A 184 2.63 8.71 -3.32
CA ALA A 184 4.07 8.86 -3.50
C ALA A 184 4.52 10.24 -3.03
N ALA A 185 5.83 10.40 -2.82
CA ALA A 185 6.44 11.70 -2.57
C ALA A 185 7.66 11.89 -3.49
N ILE A 186 7.77 13.07 -4.11
CA ILE A 186 8.94 13.50 -4.87
C ILE A 186 9.34 14.89 -4.38
N GLY A 187 10.53 14.98 -3.78
CA GLY A 187 10.99 16.23 -3.15
C GLY A 187 10.02 16.70 -2.07
N HIS A 188 9.44 17.88 -2.26
CA HIS A 188 8.47 18.49 -1.34
C HIS A 188 7.03 18.41 -1.84
N THR A 189 6.72 17.41 -2.65
CA THR A 189 5.37 17.22 -3.23
C THR A 189 4.88 15.79 -2.97
N LEU A 190 3.70 15.68 -2.40
CA LEU A 190 2.93 14.44 -2.30
C LEU A 190 2.04 14.27 -3.53
N TYR A 191 1.78 13.03 -3.87
CA TYR A 191 0.86 12.62 -4.94
C TYR A 191 -0.14 11.62 -4.38
N VAL A 192 -1.43 11.83 -4.69
CA VAL A 192 -2.55 10.96 -4.32
C VAL A 192 -3.25 10.54 -5.61
N LEU A 193 -3.24 9.26 -5.91
CA LEU A 193 -3.52 8.75 -7.26
C LEU A 193 -4.58 7.63 -7.21
N GLY A 194 -5.64 7.76 -8.00
CA GLY A 194 -6.67 6.75 -8.17
C GLY A 194 -7.37 6.33 -6.88
N GLY A 195 -7.56 5.03 -6.72
CA GLY A 195 -8.22 4.42 -5.56
C GLY A 195 -9.72 4.23 -5.73
N ILE A 196 -10.39 3.98 -4.62
CA ILE A 196 -11.82 3.62 -4.56
C ILE A 196 -12.52 4.62 -3.64
N GLY A 197 -13.56 5.27 -4.17
CA GLY A 197 -14.53 6.04 -3.40
C GLY A 197 -15.76 5.22 -3.06
N ILE A 198 -16.63 5.79 -2.22
CA ILE A 198 -17.94 5.23 -1.90
C ILE A 198 -19.00 6.22 -2.30
N VAL A 199 -20.03 5.73 -2.96
CA VAL A 199 -21.20 6.50 -3.40
C VAL A 199 -22.49 5.77 -3.01
N GLU A 200 -23.55 6.53 -2.79
CA GLU A 200 -24.87 5.95 -2.64
C GLU A 200 -25.41 5.55 -4.02
N GLY A 201 -25.72 4.27 -4.20
CA GLY A 201 -26.32 3.75 -5.41
C GLY A 201 -27.84 4.00 -5.49
N GLU A 202 -28.45 3.70 -6.63
CA GLU A 202 -29.87 3.95 -6.92
C GLU A 202 -30.87 3.32 -5.92
N ASN A 203 -30.45 2.28 -5.20
CA ASN A 203 -31.26 1.57 -4.21
C ASN A 203 -30.94 1.97 -2.76
N GLY A 204 -30.21 3.08 -2.54
CA GLY A 204 -29.77 3.54 -1.22
C GLY A 204 -28.64 2.70 -0.59
N ARG A 205 -28.07 1.75 -1.34
CA ARG A 205 -26.93 0.97 -0.88
C ARG A 205 -25.63 1.65 -1.28
N MET A 206 -24.65 1.62 -0.36
CA MET A 206 -23.31 2.11 -0.67
C MET A 206 -22.65 1.20 -1.71
N ALA A 207 -21.98 1.81 -2.68
CA ALA A 207 -21.30 1.15 -3.78
C ALA A 207 -19.91 1.74 -4.00
N ARG A 208 -18.98 0.92 -4.48
CA ARG A 208 -17.65 1.37 -4.89
C ARG A 208 -17.74 2.23 -6.13
N GLU A 209 -17.00 3.34 -6.13
CA GLU A 209 -16.70 4.14 -7.30
C GLU A 209 -15.19 4.10 -7.55
N MET A 210 -14.77 3.60 -8.70
CA MET A 210 -13.36 3.59 -9.07
C MET A 210 -12.94 4.97 -9.55
N LEU A 211 -11.89 5.54 -8.93
CA LEU A 211 -11.47 6.92 -9.15
C LEU A 211 -10.30 7.01 -10.13
N THR A 212 -10.41 7.90 -11.11
CA THR A 212 -9.30 8.29 -12.00
C THR A 212 -8.65 9.61 -11.57
N GLU A 213 -9.16 10.25 -10.53
CA GLU A 213 -8.63 11.52 -10.06
C GLU A 213 -7.21 11.36 -9.52
N ALA A 214 -6.37 12.33 -9.85
CA ALA A 214 -5.02 12.48 -9.32
C ALA A 214 -4.84 13.88 -8.73
N TRP A 215 -4.11 13.96 -7.63
CA TRP A 215 -3.87 15.19 -6.89
C TRP A 215 -2.43 15.27 -6.44
N SER A 216 -1.87 16.46 -6.37
CA SER A 216 -0.62 16.75 -5.69
C SER A 216 -0.85 17.74 -4.54
N TYR A 217 0.00 17.64 -3.53
CA TYR A 217 0.02 18.54 -2.39
C TYR A 217 1.44 18.96 -2.05
N SER A 218 1.64 20.24 -1.79
CA SER A 218 2.83 20.75 -1.12
C SER A 218 2.44 21.75 -0.03
N GLU A 219 3.26 21.88 1.00
CA GLU A 219 2.99 22.86 2.08
C GLU A 219 2.95 24.30 1.56
N SER A 220 3.68 24.62 0.49
CA SER A 220 3.75 25.97 -0.08
C SER A 220 2.60 26.34 -0.99
N THR A 221 2.01 25.38 -1.70
CA THR A 221 0.98 25.64 -2.73
C THR A 221 -0.38 25.01 -2.44
N GLY A 222 -0.47 24.15 -1.41
CA GLY A 222 -1.67 23.38 -1.12
C GLY A 222 -1.96 22.30 -2.15
N TRP A 223 -3.22 21.88 -2.22
CA TRP A 223 -3.69 20.86 -3.17
C TRP A 223 -3.82 21.41 -4.59
N ARG A 224 -3.40 20.62 -5.58
CA ARG A 224 -3.57 20.86 -7.00
C ARG A 224 -4.11 19.60 -7.67
N ARG A 225 -5.12 19.76 -8.52
CA ARG A 225 -5.62 18.69 -9.39
C ARG A 225 -4.65 18.44 -10.53
N LEU A 226 -4.41 17.17 -10.83
CA LEU A 226 -3.53 16.69 -11.90
C LEU A 226 -4.34 16.05 -13.03
N ALA A 227 -3.66 15.71 -14.12
CA ALA A 227 -4.23 14.92 -15.20
C ALA A 227 -4.81 13.61 -14.65
N HIS A 228 -6.02 13.26 -15.05
CA HIS A 228 -6.68 12.02 -14.67
C HIS A 228 -5.90 10.80 -15.16
N LEU A 229 -5.94 9.70 -14.39
CA LEU A 229 -5.45 8.41 -14.85
C LEU A 229 -6.19 8.01 -16.14
N PRO A 230 -5.49 7.40 -17.11
CA PRO A 230 -6.11 6.91 -18.35
C PRO A 230 -7.16 5.82 -18.12
N HIS A 231 -7.01 5.05 -17.07
CA HIS A 231 -7.94 4.02 -16.60
C HIS A 231 -7.91 3.94 -15.06
N PHE A 232 -8.88 3.27 -14.47
CA PHE A 232 -8.94 3.09 -13.03
C PHE A 232 -7.72 2.31 -12.51
N CYS A 233 -7.28 2.65 -11.31
CA CYS A 233 -6.26 1.93 -10.59
C CYS A 233 -6.56 2.01 -9.10
N GLY A 234 -6.89 0.89 -8.50
CA GLY A 234 -7.09 0.72 -7.08
C GLY A 234 -6.26 -0.44 -6.55
N ALA A 235 -5.93 -0.41 -5.27
CA ALA A 235 -5.23 -1.49 -4.58
C ALA A 235 -3.88 -1.92 -5.20
N ALA A 236 -3.28 -1.10 -6.07
CA ALA A 236 -1.91 -1.30 -6.54
C ALA A 236 -0.90 -1.12 -5.39
N PRO A 237 0.38 -1.49 -5.57
CA PRO A 237 1.39 -1.34 -4.52
C PRO A 237 1.47 0.08 -3.96
N THR A 238 1.47 0.20 -2.62
CA THR A 238 1.57 1.51 -1.95
C THR A 238 2.62 1.44 -0.82
N PRO A 239 3.46 2.50 -0.63
CA PRO A 239 3.57 3.69 -1.48
C PRO A 239 3.93 3.34 -2.92
N ALA A 240 3.43 4.12 -3.88
CA ALA A 240 3.74 3.90 -5.29
C ALA A 240 5.24 4.13 -5.53
N PRO A 241 5.95 3.22 -6.23
CA PRO A 241 7.37 3.38 -6.47
C PRO A 241 7.67 4.61 -7.32
N VAL A 242 8.74 5.31 -6.93
CA VAL A 242 9.33 6.42 -7.69
C VAL A 242 10.62 5.94 -8.32
N ILE A 243 10.70 6.00 -9.64
CA ILE A 243 11.86 5.58 -10.44
C ILE A 243 12.19 6.73 -11.41
N ASP A 244 13.42 7.22 -11.38
CA ASP A 244 13.89 8.34 -12.22
C ASP A 244 12.97 9.58 -12.17
N GLY A 245 12.46 9.92 -10.98
CA GLY A 245 11.58 11.08 -10.78
C GLY A 245 10.18 10.90 -11.34
N ARG A 246 9.78 9.71 -11.73
CA ARG A 246 8.43 9.34 -12.19
C ARG A 246 7.76 8.38 -11.23
N ILE A 247 6.43 8.42 -11.17
CA ILE A 247 5.63 7.57 -10.29
C ILE A 247 5.03 6.44 -11.11
N TYR A 248 5.13 5.21 -10.61
CA TYR A 248 4.62 4.02 -11.28
C TYR A 248 3.45 3.41 -10.50
N LEU A 249 2.35 3.16 -11.19
CA LEU A 249 1.24 2.35 -10.70
C LEU A 249 1.38 0.96 -11.33
N LEU A 250 1.64 -0.05 -10.50
CA LEU A 250 2.03 -1.38 -10.94
C LEU A 250 0.86 -2.39 -10.78
N GLY A 251 0.09 -2.61 -11.83
CA GLY A 251 -1.08 -3.50 -11.77
C GLY A 251 -2.19 -2.95 -10.88
N GLY A 252 -2.76 -3.76 -10.01
CA GLY A 252 -3.91 -3.41 -9.16
C GLY A 252 -5.24 -3.84 -9.78
N ASP A 253 -6.35 -3.26 -9.29
CA ASP A 253 -7.70 -3.48 -9.80
C ASP A 253 -8.13 -2.29 -10.67
N ASP A 254 -8.46 -2.54 -11.92
CA ASP A 254 -8.95 -1.56 -12.87
C ASP A 254 -10.47 -1.66 -13.11
N ALA A 255 -11.15 -2.51 -12.36
CA ALA A 255 -12.59 -2.78 -12.44
C ALA A 255 -13.08 -3.28 -13.81
N THR A 256 -12.19 -3.74 -14.69
CA THR A 256 -12.58 -4.26 -16.02
C THR A 256 -13.16 -5.67 -15.93
N VAL A 257 -12.75 -6.44 -14.91
CA VAL A 257 -13.22 -7.81 -14.71
C VAL A 257 -14.57 -7.81 -14.00
N LYS A 258 -15.63 -8.16 -14.73
CA LYS A 258 -17.03 -8.19 -14.25
C LYS A 258 -17.68 -9.53 -14.50
N GLY A 259 -18.72 -9.84 -13.73
CA GLY A 259 -19.54 -11.05 -13.92
C GLY A 259 -18.90 -12.34 -13.41
N TYR A 260 -17.81 -12.25 -12.65
CA TYR A 260 -17.14 -13.39 -12.05
C TYR A 260 -17.42 -13.49 -10.56
N THR A 261 -17.38 -14.71 -10.05
CA THR A 261 -17.32 -14.97 -8.61
C THR A 261 -15.85 -15.06 -8.17
N PRO A 262 -15.54 -14.91 -6.87
CA PRO A 262 -14.15 -15.09 -6.39
C PRO A 262 -13.53 -16.43 -6.81
N ALA A 263 -14.31 -17.49 -6.94
CA ALA A 263 -13.83 -18.82 -7.32
C ALA A 263 -13.30 -18.89 -8.75
N ASN A 264 -13.90 -18.16 -9.69
CA ASN A 264 -13.57 -18.21 -11.11
C ASN A 264 -13.09 -16.87 -11.69
N HIS A 265 -12.75 -15.90 -10.84
CA HIS A 265 -12.18 -14.64 -11.25
C HIS A 265 -10.82 -14.87 -11.95
N PRO A 266 -10.57 -14.29 -13.13
CA PRO A 266 -9.35 -14.58 -13.93
C PRO A 266 -8.07 -13.99 -13.32
N GLY A 267 -8.16 -13.09 -12.36
CA GLY A 267 -7.06 -12.33 -11.78
C GLY A 267 -7.21 -10.84 -12.04
N PHE A 268 -6.30 -10.05 -11.50
CA PHE A 268 -6.23 -8.61 -11.73
C PHE A 268 -5.47 -8.30 -13.02
N HIS A 269 -5.54 -7.05 -13.49
CA HIS A 269 -4.85 -6.64 -14.71
C HIS A 269 -3.34 -6.51 -14.47
N ASN A 270 -2.57 -6.63 -15.55
CA ASN A 270 -1.11 -6.62 -15.50
C ASN A 270 -0.47 -5.36 -16.10
N GLN A 271 -1.26 -4.37 -16.51
CA GLN A 271 -0.72 -3.13 -17.06
C GLN A 271 -0.18 -2.22 -15.98
N SER A 272 0.84 -1.45 -16.30
CA SER A 272 1.42 -0.42 -15.45
C SER A 272 1.23 0.96 -16.07
N LEU A 273 1.04 1.95 -15.23
CA LEU A 273 1.02 3.36 -15.62
C LEU A 273 2.25 4.08 -15.05
N CYS A 274 2.81 4.97 -15.84
CA CYS A 274 3.86 5.89 -15.43
C CYS A 274 3.34 7.33 -15.48
N TYR A 275 3.42 8.03 -14.37
CA TYR A 275 3.14 9.46 -14.29
C TYR A 275 4.43 10.26 -14.33
N ASN A 276 4.50 11.24 -15.24
CA ASN A 276 5.58 12.20 -15.33
C ASN A 276 5.17 13.55 -14.71
N PRO A 277 5.67 13.89 -13.49
CA PRO A 277 5.30 15.14 -12.84
C PRO A 277 5.77 16.40 -13.56
N ALA A 278 6.82 16.32 -14.39
CA ALA A 278 7.40 17.47 -15.05
C ALA A 278 6.45 18.11 -16.09
N ASN A 279 5.58 17.31 -16.68
CA ASN A 279 4.64 17.75 -17.72
C ASN A 279 3.19 17.35 -17.47
N ASP A 280 2.88 16.77 -16.29
CA ASP A 280 1.54 16.34 -15.88
C ASP A 280 0.91 15.36 -16.89
N THR A 281 1.66 14.32 -17.29
CA THR A 281 1.21 13.31 -18.26
C THR A 281 1.32 11.88 -17.76
N TRP A 282 0.43 11.03 -18.25
CA TRP A 282 0.43 9.59 -18.04
C TRP A 282 0.88 8.84 -19.29
N HIS A 283 1.57 7.74 -19.08
CA HIS A 283 2.06 6.85 -20.13
C HIS A 283 1.85 5.39 -19.73
N ASP A 284 1.70 4.53 -20.72
CA ASP A 284 1.79 3.08 -20.53
C ASP A 284 3.24 2.72 -20.17
N ALA A 285 3.42 1.97 -19.09
CA ALA A 285 4.73 1.53 -18.59
C ALA A 285 4.95 0.02 -18.79
N GLY A 286 4.17 -0.63 -19.66
CA GLY A 286 4.25 -2.05 -19.93
C GLY A 286 3.56 -2.90 -18.86
N THR A 287 4.01 -4.14 -18.71
CA THR A 287 3.36 -5.14 -17.87
C THR A 287 4.14 -5.44 -16.59
N VAL A 288 3.41 -5.73 -15.52
CA VAL A 288 3.99 -6.24 -14.27
C VAL A 288 4.31 -7.73 -14.39
N ALA A 289 5.35 -8.16 -13.70
CA ALA A 289 5.74 -9.58 -13.66
C ALA A 289 4.66 -10.45 -12.98
N ALA A 290 3.89 -9.89 -12.06
CA ALA A 290 2.83 -10.58 -11.36
C ALA A 290 1.67 -9.62 -11.06
N ALA A 291 0.54 -9.80 -11.75
CA ALA A 291 -0.67 -9.02 -11.52
C ALA A 291 -1.27 -9.34 -10.14
N ARG A 292 -1.38 -8.32 -9.29
CA ARG A 292 -1.80 -8.45 -7.90
C ARG A 292 -2.48 -7.18 -7.43
N ALA A 293 -3.27 -7.34 -6.36
CA ALA A 293 -3.88 -6.23 -5.64
C ALA A 293 -3.61 -6.34 -4.12
N VAL A 294 -3.80 -5.24 -3.39
CA VAL A 294 -3.71 -5.15 -1.93
C VAL A 294 -2.34 -5.60 -1.39
N LEU A 295 -1.30 -4.93 -1.83
CA LEU A 295 0.07 -5.28 -1.49
C LEU A 295 0.91 -4.03 -1.16
N PRO A 296 1.91 -4.17 -0.26
CA PRO A 296 2.82 -3.09 0.07
C PRO A 296 3.96 -2.97 -0.95
N CYS A 297 4.59 -1.80 -0.97
CA CYS A 297 5.85 -1.57 -1.65
C CYS A 297 6.87 -0.95 -0.69
N ALA A 298 8.12 -1.40 -0.76
CA ALA A 298 9.24 -0.81 -0.04
C ALA A 298 10.46 -0.65 -0.96
N VAL A 299 11.21 0.43 -0.79
CA VAL A 299 12.49 0.61 -1.49
C VAL A 299 13.60 -0.06 -0.70
N TRP A 300 14.25 -1.07 -1.30
CA TRP A 300 15.30 -1.84 -0.67
C TRP A 300 16.36 -2.29 -1.69
N ASN A 301 17.64 -2.05 -1.39
CA ASN A 301 18.78 -2.45 -2.24
C ASN A 301 18.64 -2.06 -3.73
N GLY A 302 18.17 -0.84 -4.01
CA GLY A 302 17.98 -0.37 -5.38
C GLY A 302 16.79 -0.99 -6.12
N LEU A 303 15.88 -1.64 -5.39
CA LEU A 303 14.65 -2.21 -5.91
C LEU A 303 13.44 -1.58 -5.22
N ALA A 304 12.37 -1.35 -5.95
CA ALA A 304 11.04 -1.26 -5.37
C ALA A 304 10.51 -2.69 -5.19
N VAL A 305 10.45 -3.14 -3.93
CA VAL A 305 10.05 -4.51 -3.59
C VAL A 305 8.56 -4.54 -3.29
N ILE A 306 7.83 -5.38 -4.02
CA ILE A 306 6.42 -5.66 -3.81
C ILE A 306 6.25 -7.07 -3.24
N VAL A 307 5.41 -7.18 -2.23
CA VAL A 307 5.33 -8.40 -1.41
C VAL A 307 3.93 -8.97 -1.43
N ASN A 308 3.80 -10.23 -1.79
CA ASN A 308 2.57 -11.02 -1.72
C ASN A 308 1.37 -10.42 -2.49
N GLY A 309 0.25 -10.17 -1.79
CA GLY A 309 -0.97 -9.61 -2.36
C GLY A 309 -1.96 -10.66 -2.86
N GLU A 310 -3.06 -10.17 -3.40
CA GLU A 310 -4.11 -11.00 -4.00
C GLU A 310 -3.85 -11.24 -5.48
N GLN A 311 -3.87 -12.50 -5.90
CA GLN A 311 -3.90 -12.89 -7.32
C GLN A 311 -5.28 -12.68 -7.93
N ARG A 312 -6.32 -12.90 -7.14
CA ARG A 312 -7.73 -12.67 -7.38
C ARG A 312 -8.46 -12.57 -6.04
N PRO A 313 -9.70 -12.06 -5.98
CA PRO A 313 -10.43 -11.92 -4.73
C PRO A 313 -10.41 -13.21 -3.90
N GLY A 314 -9.89 -13.13 -2.67
CA GLY A 314 -9.80 -14.26 -1.75
C GLY A 314 -8.62 -15.23 -1.95
N LYS A 315 -7.83 -15.13 -3.03
CA LYS A 315 -6.62 -15.94 -3.22
C LYS A 315 -5.37 -15.10 -3.10
N ARG A 316 -4.50 -15.48 -2.19
CA ARG A 316 -3.23 -14.80 -1.91
C ARG A 316 -2.06 -15.39 -2.71
N SER A 317 -0.90 -14.78 -2.57
CA SER A 317 0.36 -15.24 -3.11
C SER A 317 1.46 -15.02 -2.08
N ASN A 318 2.46 -15.90 -2.06
CA ASN A 318 3.68 -15.74 -1.27
C ASN A 318 4.85 -15.19 -2.07
N GLU A 319 4.65 -14.87 -3.36
CA GLU A 319 5.70 -14.34 -4.22
C GLU A 319 6.13 -12.93 -3.81
N VAL A 320 7.42 -12.68 -3.97
CA VAL A 320 8.05 -11.38 -3.76
C VAL A 320 8.79 -10.98 -5.02
N TRP A 321 8.54 -9.77 -5.50
CA TRP A 321 9.14 -9.23 -6.71
C TRP A 321 9.79 -7.89 -6.44
N GLY A 322 10.91 -7.63 -7.09
CA GLY A 322 11.54 -6.33 -7.12
C GLY A 322 11.54 -5.76 -8.53
N VAL A 323 11.29 -4.47 -8.65
CA VAL A 323 11.52 -3.71 -9.87
C VAL A 323 12.71 -2.77 -9.65
N LYS A 324 13.63 -2.73 -10.61
CA LYS A 324 14.86 -1.97 -10.45
C LYS A 324 14.60 -0.47 -10.44
N ILE A 325 15.20 0.20 -9.45
CA ILE A 325 15.28 1.65 -9.36
C ILE A 325 16.64 2.05 -9.93
N ARG A 326 16.64 2.92 -10.93
CA ARG A 326 17.87 3.48 -11.52
C ARG A 326 18.15 4.85 -10.99
#